data_462c7dfd85d24b10c3d710fafeaa6afc
#
_entry.id   462c7dfd85d24b10c3d710fafeaa6afc
#
_cell.length_a   1.000
_cell.length_b   1.000
_cell.length_c   1.000
_cell.angle_alpha   90.00
_cell.angle_beta   90.00
_cell.angle_gamma   90.00
#
_symmetry.space_group_name_H-M   'P 1'
#
loop_
_entity.id
_entity.type
_entity.pdbx_description
1 polymer ?
#
loop_
_entity_poly.entity_id
_entity_poly.type
_entity_poly.pdbx_seq_one_letter_code
_entity_poly.pdbx_strand_id
1 'polypeptide(L)'
;MKTLRLAIHGRVQGVFFRDSMRREAQRLGIAGWVRNRTDGSVEAAVQGEPAAMDAIVRWSYHGPQHARVERVVIEPDDGSYNSFEVIG
;
A
#
# COMPACT_ATOMS: atom_id res chain seq x y z
N MET A 1 -15.74 3.79 6.93
CA MET A 1 -14.51 4.07 6.16
C MET A 1 -14.36 3.07 5.05
N LYS A 2 -13.83 3.53 3.94
CA LYS A 2 -13.58 2.67 2.78
C LYS A 2 -12.30 1.86 2.98
N THR A 3 -12.31 0.59 2.57
CA THR A 3 -11.14 -0.27 2.60
C THR A 3 -10.87 -0.80 1.19
N LEU A 4 -9.63 -0.69 0.74
CA LEU A 4 -9.20 -1.18 -0.57
C LEU A 4 -8.04 -2.15 -0.42
N ARG A 5 -7.98 -3.11 -1.35
CA ARG A 5 -6.84 -4.01 -1.51
C ARG A 5 -6.06 -3.58 -2.74
N LEU A 6 -4.75 -3.42 -2.58
CA LEU A 6 -3.86 -3.02 -3.67
C LEU A 6 -2.89 -4.15 -3.97
N ALA A 7 -2.70 -4.46 -5.24
CA ALA A 7 -1.61 -5.31 -5.69
C ALA A 7 -0.71 -4.47 -6.59
N ILE A 8 0.53 -4.28 -6.18
CA ILE A 8 1.46 -3.35 -6.79
C ILE A 8 2.54 -4.17 -7.50
N HIS A 9 2.60 -4.04 -8.82
CA HIS A 9 3.47 -4.84 -9.67
C HIS A 9 4.59 -3.99 -10.26
N GLY A 10 5.73 -4.63 -10.50
CA GLY A 10 6.92 -4.01 -11.05
C GLY A 10 8.14 -4.33 -10.19
N ARG A 11 9.12 -3.44 -10.22
CA ARG A 11 10.28 -3.54 -9.33
C ARG A 11 9.94 -2.88 -8.01
N VAL A 12 9.35 -3.66 -7.11
CA VAL A 12 8.76 -3.16 -5.87
C VAL A 12 9.27 -3.89 -4.62
N GLN A 13 10.02 -4.98 -4.80
CA GLN A 13 10.68 -5.66 -3.70
C GLN A 13 12.19 -5.33 -3.70
N GLY A 14 12.78 -5.28 -2.50
CA GLY A 14 14.20 -4.94 -2.36
C GLY A 14 14.51 -3.45 -2.53
N VAL A 15 13.48 -2.59 -2.51
CA VAL A 15 13.61 -1.14 -2.71
C VAL A 15 12.98 -0.35 -1.57
N PHE A 16 12.78 -0.96 -0.41
CA PHE A 16 12.17 -0.36 0.79
C PHE A 16 10.71 0.06 0.59
N PHE A 17 9.98 -0.62 -0.30
CA PHE A 17 8.60 -0.26 -0.60
C PHE A 17 7.69 -0.37 0.62
N ARG A 18 7.79 -1.50 1.35
CA ARG A 18 6.94 -1.77 2.51
C ARG A 18 7.14 -0.74 3.62
N ASP A 19 8.39 -0.44 3.96
CA ASP A 19 8.68 0.53 5.01
C ASP A 19 8.26 1.94 4.60
N SER A 20 8.50 2.32 3.36
CA SER A 20 8.10 3.62 2.83
C SER A 20 6.58 3.77 2.83
N MET A 21 5.86 2.71 2.43
CA MET A 21 4.40 2.73 2.45
C MET A 21 3.85 2.87 3.87
N ARG A 22 4.44 2.15 4.83
CA ARG A 22 4.04 2.27 6.23
C ARG A 22 4.19 3.71 6.73
N ARG A 23 5.30 4.35 6.43
CA ARG A 23 5.53 5.74 6.83
C ARG A 23 4.51 6.67 6.21
N GLU A 24 4.24 6.50 4.92
CA GLU A 24 3.27 7.31 4.21
C GLU A 24 1.86 7.09 4.75
N ALA A 25 1.49 5.83 4.99
CA ALA A 25 0.19 5.49 5.57
C ALA A 25 0.01 6.12 6.95
N GLN A 26 1.04 6.04 7.81
CA GLN A 26 0.99 6.65 9.14
C GLN A 26 0.84 8.16 9.06
N ARG A 27 1.54 8.81 8.15
CA ARG A 27 1.42 10.24 7.94
C ARG A 27 0.01 10.65 7.52
N LEU A 28 -0.65 9.80 6.72
CA LEU A 28 -1.98 10.07 6.19
C LEU A 28 -3.13 9.59 7.11
N GLY A 29 -2.81 8.92 8.19
CA GLY A 29 -3.83 8.33 9.07
C GLY A 29 -4.51 7.11 8.47
N ILE A 30 -3.81 6.39 7.59
CA ILE A 30 -4.29 5.16 6.97
C ILE A 30 -3.97 3.97 7.86
N ALA A 31 -4.94 3.09 8.08
CA ALA A 31 -4.75 1.81 8.74
C ALA A 31 -4.75 0.68 7.69
N GLY A 32 -4.17 -0.45 8.02
CA GLY A 32 -4.10 -1.60 7.14
C GLY A 32 -2.80 -2.37 7.30
N TRP A 33 -2.32 -2.93 6.20
CA TRP A 33 -1.08 -3.71 6.22
C TRP A 33 -0.45 -3.73 4.83
N VAL A 34 0.82 -4.13 4.79
CA VAL A 34 1.57 -4.31 3.55
C VAL A 34 2.48 -5.51 3.67
N ARG A 35 2.63 -6.27 2.59
CA ARG A 35 3.51 -7.44 2.54
C ARG A 35 4.07 -7.66 1.14
N ASN A 36 5.21 -8.35 1.07
CA ASN A 36 5.71 -8.90 -0.19
C ASN A 36 4.96 -10.19 -0.50
N ARG A 37 4.69 -10.41 -1.79
CA ARG A 37 4.13 -11.68 -2.27
C ARG A 37 5.21 -12.50 -2.94
N THR A 38 4.95 -13.79 -3.09
CA THR A 38 5.92 -14.71 -3.71
C THR A 38 6.09 -14.47 -5.21
N ASP A 39 5.13 -13.81 -5.85
CA ASP A 39 5.20 -13.49 -7.28
C ASP A 39 6.02 -12.22 -7.58
N GLY A 40 6.61 -11.60 -6.56
CA GLY A 40 7.41 -10.38 -6.71
C GLY A 40 6.63 -9.09 -6.51
N SER A 41 5.32 -9.16 -6.37
CA SER A 41 4.49 -7.97 -6.13
C SER A 41 4.45 -7.62 -4.64
N VAL A 42 3.93 -6.43 -4.37
CA VAL A 42 3.60 -5.97 -3.01
C VAL A 42 2.09 -5.89 -2.91
N GLU A 43 1.55 -6.45 -1.84
CA GLU A 43 0.12 -6.39 -1.57
C GLU A 43 -0.12 -5.55 -0.32
N ALA A 44 -1.17 -4.72 -0.36
CA ALA A 44 -1.52 -3.88 0.77
C ALA A 44 -3.04 -3.80 0.94
N ALA A 45 -3.49 -3.70 2.18
CA ALA A 45 -4.85 -3.27 2.50
C ALA A 45 -4.75 -1.87 3.10
N VAL A 46 -5.60 -0.97 2.65
CA VAL A 46 -5.58 0.42 3.10
C VAL A 46 -7.00 0.87 3.46
N GLN A 47 -7.12 1.52 4.61
CA GLN A 47 -8.42 1.98 5.13
C GLN A 47 -8.25 3.38 5.71
N GLY A 48 -9.13 4.29 5.33
CA GLY A 48 -9.07 5.65 5.84
C GLY A 48 -10.11 6.56 5.21
N GLU A 49 -9.99 7.84 5.51
CA GLU A 49 -10.84 8.87 4.96
C GLU A 49 -10.60 9.02 3.44
N PRO A 50 -11.60 9.49 2.67
CA PRO A 50 -11.48 9.54 1.22
C PRO A 50 -10.25 10.28 0.70
N ALA A 51 -9.93 11.45 1.27
CA ALA A 51 -8.77 12.21 0.82
C ALA A 51 -7.45 11.48 1.09
N ALA A 52 -7.36 10.80 2.24
CA ALA A 52 -6.19 10.00 2.59
C ALA A 52 -6.06 8.78 1.68
N MET A 53 -7.20 8.16 1.34
CA MET A 53 -7.24 7.03 0.42
C MET A 53 -6.76 7.43 -0.97
N ASP A 54 -7.22 8.56 -1.49
CA ASP A 54 -6.75 9.07 -2.78
C ASP A 54 -5.23 9.30 -2.75
N ALA A 55 -4.72 9.84 -1.65
CA ALA A 55 -3.29 10.12 -1.52
C ALA A 55 -2.45 8.85 -1.48
N ILE A 56 -2.85 7.83 -0.70
CA ILE A 56 -2.07 6.60 -0.60
C ILE A 56 -2.12 5.79 -1.90
N VAL A 57 -3.25 5.79 -2.59
CA VAL A 57 -3.36 5.12 -3.89
C VAL A 57 -2.46 5.83 -4.91
N ARG A 58 -2.49 7.15 -4.97
CA ARG A 58 -1.63 7.92 -5.86
C ARG A 58 -0.16 7.67 -5.56
N TRP A 59 0.21 7.66 -4.28
CA TRP A 59 1.58 7.34 -3.86
C TRP A 59 2.01 5.95 -4.34
N SER A 60 1.09 4.98 -4.29
CA SER A 60 1.37 3.59 -4.68
C SER A 60 1.77 3.43 -6.15
N TYR A 61 1.33 4.34 -7.02
CA TYR A 61 1.72 4.33 -8.43
C TYR A 61 3.17 4.75 -8.64
N HIS A 62 3.80 5.37 -7.65
CA HIS A 62 5.19 5.83 -7.73
C HIS A 62 6.09 5.04 -6.81
N GLY A 63 5.69 4.85 -5.56
CA GLY A 63 6.51 4.20 -4.55
C GLY A 63 7.73 5.04 -4.16
N PRO A 64 8.69 4.41 -3.45
CA PRO A 64 9.93 5.09 -3.08
C PRO A 64 10.86 5.27 -4.28
N GLN A 65 11.95 5.99 -4.06
CA GLN A 65 12.85 6.48 -5.10
C GLN A 65 13.34 5.40 -6.08
N HIS A 66 13.65 4.20 -5.58
CA HIS A 66 14.22 3.13 -6.42
C HIS A 66 13.19 2.15 -6.94
N ALA A 67 11.91 2.36 -6.63
CA ALA A 67 10.84 1.50 -7.13
C ALA A 67 10.49 1.86 -8.57
N ARG A 68 10.02 0.85 -9.32
CA ARG A 68 9.42 1.03 -10.63
C ARG A 68 8.08 0.32 -10.63
N VAL A 69 7.03 1.09 -10.47
CA VAL A 69 5.68 0.55 -10.47
C VAL A 69 5.19 0.48 -11.91
N GLU A 70 4.82 -0.73 -12.34
CA GLU A 70 4.28 -0.97 -13.68
C GLU A 70 2.77 -0.87 -13.71
N ARG A 71 2.12 -1.39 -12.66
CA ARG A 71 0.67 -1.27 -12.52
C ARG A 71 0.25 -1.48 -11.07
N VAL A 72 -0.92 -0.95 -10.74
CA VAL A 72 -1.57 -1.16 -9.45
C VAL A 72 -2.95 -1.71 -9.73
N VAL A 73 -3.26 -2.88 -9.18
CA VAL A 73 -4.60 -3.47 -9.25
C VAL A 73 -5.32 -3.12 -7.96
N ILE A 74 -6.49 -2.52 -8.08
CA ILE A 74 -7.26 -2.02 -6.94
C ILE A 74 -8.56 -2.78 -6.86
N GLU A 75 -8.82 -3.38 -5.69
CA GLU A 75 -10.05 -4.13 -5.44
C GLU A 75 -10.66 -3.69 -4.12
N PRO A 76 -11.99 -3.80 -3.97
CA PRO A 76 -12.61 -3.54 -2.67
C PRO A 76 -12.15 -4.59 -1.66
N ASP A 77 -12.08 -4.18 -0.40
CA ASP A 77 -11.79 -5.06 0.72
C ASP A 77 -12.73 -4.69 1.86
N ASP A 78 -13.09 -5.66 2.68
CA ASP A 78 -14.01 -5.45 3.79
C ASP A 78 -13.34 -5.63 5.16
N GLY A 79 -12.02 -5.68 5.20
CA GLY A 79 -11.26 -5.75 6.43
C GLY A 79 -11.41 -4.47 7.26
N SER A 80 -11.15 -4.59 8.55
CA SER A 80 -11.18 -3.47 9.48
C SER A 80 -9.86 -3.45 10.25
N TYR A 81 -9.20 -2.29 10.31
CA TYR A 81 -7.84 -2.17 10.84
C TYR A 81 -7.73 -0.99 11.78
N ASN A 82 -6.83 -1.10 12.76
CA ASN A 82 -6.59 -0.05 13.76
C ASN A 82 -5.23 0.63 13.61
N SER A 83 -4.30 0.00 12.90
CA SER A 83 -2.96 0.52 12.70
C SER A 83 -2.45 0.06 11.35
N PHE A 84 -1.29 0.57 10.92
CA PHE A 84 -0.68 0.11 9.67
C PHE A 84 0.55 -0.71 9.98
N GLU A 85 0.57 -1.97 9.52
CA GLU A 85 1.58 -2.95 9.86
C GLU A 85 2.26 -3.52 8.62
N VAL A 86 3.56 -3.81 8.74
CA VAL A 86 4.27 -4.63 7.78
C VAL A 86 4.14 -6.08 8.24
N ILE A 87 3.53 -6.94 7.43
CA ILE A 87 3.21 -8.32 7.85
C ILE A 87 3.95 -9.39 7.05
N GLY A 88 4.79 -9.01 6.15
CA GLY A 88 5.54 -10.00 5.39
C GLY A 88 6.52 -9.51 4.38
#